data_afff134399d135a7c8aa5e78f0b26c30
#
_entry.id   afff134399d135a7c8aa5e78f0b26c30
#
_cell.length_a   1.000
_cell.length_b   1.000
_cell.length_c   1.000
_cell.angle_alpha   90.00
_cell.angle_beta   90.00
_cell.angle_gamma   90.00
#
_symmetry.space_group_name_H-M   'P 1'
#
loop_
_entity.id
_entity.type
_entity.pdbx_description
1 polymer ?
#
loop_
_entity_poly.entity_id
_entity_poly.type
_entity_poly.pdbx_seq_one_letter_code
_entity_poly.pdbx_strand_id
1 'polypeptide(L)'
;MSINDIIMYIMVIFMILGAVDRIIGNKFGLGAQFEEGFNALGSLALAMVGVISLAPVLAALLRPIVVPIYTALGADPAMFATTILANDMGGSPLALELANDPNAGQFAAFIIGAMMGPTIVFSIPVALGIIDTKDHKYLALGVMAGIITIPIGAFFGGLTAGYNVGFIIKNLVPIVIFAILLVLGLIFIRDILIKIFNVFSKILVILITIALALAIVEQLLGVQIVKFNMGGQEVTMAPITDGIATIGAIAIVLAGAFPFVYVFTKVAKKPLEAIGKMLGMNDIGAAGLVATLANNIPMFQIMKDMNNKGKVINVAFAVSAAFTFGDHLGFTAGYAEGIYRNMIGPMIVAKLIGGITAIIVAIIISNIALSSEEKES
;
A
#
# COMPACT_ATOMS: atom_id res chain seq x y z
N MET A 1 -14.49 -6.87 -22.82
CA MET A 1 -13.22 -7.07 -22.10
C MET A 1 -13.11 -5.95 -21.08
N SER A 2 -13.04 -6.27 -19.80
CA SER A 2 -12.92 -5.27 -18.75
C SER A 2 -11.49 -4.71 -18.70
N ILE A 3 -11.29 -3.56 -18.03
CA ILE A 3 -9.94 -3.00 -17.82
C ILE A 3 -9.06 -3.98 -17.02
N ASN A 4 -9.67 -4.74 -16.12
CA ASN A 4 -8.99 -5.78 -15.33
C ASN A 4 -8.47 -6.90 -16.22
N ASP A 5 -9.27 -7.35 -17.21
CA ASP A 5 -8.85 -8.38 -18.17
C ASP A 5 -7.66 -7.89 -19.00
N ILE A 6 -7.69 -6.63 -19.47
CA ILE A 6 -6.59 -6.03 -20.23
C ILE A 6 -5.30 -6.05 -19.42
N ILE A 7 -5.35 -5.64 -18.14
CA ILE A 7 -4.19 -5.64 -17.26
C ILE A 7 -3.67 -7.07 -17.08
N MET A 8 -4.56 -8.05 -16.84
CA MET A 8 -4.15 -9.45 -16.70
C MET A 8 -3.51 -10.00 -17.96
N TYR A 9 -4.03 -9.68 -19.17
CA TYR A 9 -3.38 -10.08 -20.43
C TYR A 9 -1.99 -9.46 -20.59
N ILE A 10 -1.82 -8.18 -20.20
CA ILE A 10 -0.50 -7.54 -20.19
C ILE A 10 0.45 -8.31 -19.27
N MET A 11 0.02 -8.66 -18.04
CA MET A 11 0.86 -9.43 -17.10
C MET A 11 1.26 -10.78 -17.69
N VAL A 12 0.32 -11.51 -18.33
CA VAL A 12 0.60 -12.80 -18.96
C VAL A 12 1.62 -12.65 -20.10
N ILE A 13 1.45 -11.63 -20.96
CA ILE A 13 2.41 -11.37 -22.07
C ILE A 13 3.81 -11.11 -21.50
N PHE A 14 3.93 -10.25 -20.50
CA PHE A 14 5.22 -9.93 -19.89
C PHE A 14 5.82 -11.11 -19.12
N MET A 15 5.01 -11.94 -18.50
CA MET A 15 5.45 -13.21 -17.88
C MET A 15 6.06 -14.13 -18.93
N ILE A 16 5.39 -14.32 -20.08
CA ILE A 16 5.92 -15.15 -21.20
C ILE A 16 7.24 -14.56 -21.71
N LEU A 17 7.29 -13.23 -21.95
CA LEU A 17 8.52 -12.57 -22.38
C LEU A 17 9.67 -12.73 -21.37
N GLY A 18 9.37 -12.62 -20.07
CA GLY A 18 10.33 -12.86 -19.01
C GLY A 18 10.84 -14.30 -18.98
N ALA A 19 9.93 -15.28 -19.10
CA ALA A 19 10.29 -16.69 -19.15
C ALA A 19 11.17 -17.01 -20.39
N VAL A 20 10.84 -16.47 -21.56
CA VAL A 20 11.65 -16.64 -22.78
C VAL A 20 13.03 -16.00 -22.61
N ASP A 21 13.10 -14.76 -22.08
CA ASP A 21 14.37 -14.09 -21.86
C ASP A 21 15.26 -14.86 -20.88
N ARG A 22 14.67 -15.44 -19.84
CA ARG A 22 15.39 -16.34 -18.91
C ARG A 22 16.01 -17.54 -19.62
N ILE A 23 15.25 -18.19 -20.52
CA ILE A 23 15.72 -19.37 -21.28
C ILE A 23 16.91 -19.01 -22.19
N ILE A 24 16.91 -17.84 -22.82
CA ILE A 24 17.96 -17.39 -23.73
C ILE A 24 19.15 -16.69 -23.02
N GLY A 25 19.22 -16.79 -21.69
CA GLY A 25 20.32 -16.26 -20.89
C GLY A 25 20.18 -14.82 -20.44
N ASN A 26 18.93 -14.35 -20.24
CA ASN A 26 18.61 -13.03 -19.65
C ASN A 26 19.22 -11.83 -20.41
N LYS A 27 19.11 -11.84 -21.72
CA LYS A 27 19.74 -10.82 -22.60
C LYS A 27 19.07 -9.46 -22.53
N PHE A 28 17.78 -9.40 -22.20
CA PHE A 28 16.99 -8.17 -22.14
C PHE A 28 16.72 -7.70 -20.72
N GLY A 29 17.06 -8.50 -19.70
CA GLY A 29 16.83 -8.22 -18.29
C GLY A 29 15.43 -8.53 -17.80
N LEU A 30 14.55 -9.06 -18.67
CA LEU A 30 13.19 -9.46 -18.32
C LEU A 30 13.17 -10.78 -17.53
N GLY A 31 14.10 -11.68 -17.83
CA GLY A 31 14.25 -12.95 -17.15
C GLY A 31 14.61 -12.79 -15.67
N ALA A 32 15.49 -11.83 -15.33
CA ALA A 32 15.78 -11.49 -13.94
C ALA A 32 14.55 -10.96 -13.21
N GLN A 33 13.71 -10.16 -13.87
CA GLN A 33 12.47 -9.66 -13.29
C GLN A 33 11.42 -10.76 -13.10
N PHE A 34 11.36 -11.72 -14.01
CA PHE A 34 10.52 -12.92 -13.87
C PHE A 34 10.95 -13.74 -12.64
N GLU A 35 12.24 -13.97 -12.45
CA GLU A 35 12.78 -14.67 -11.26
C GLU A 35 12.48 -13.91 -9.97
N GLU A 36 12.61 -12.58 -9.99
CA GLU A 36 12.31 -11.73 -8.84
C GLU A 36 10.87 -11.85 -8.37
N GLY A 37 9.91 -12.07 -9.29
CA GLY A 37 8.53 -12.37 -8.95
C GLY A 37 8.38 -13.59 -8.03
N PHE A 38 9.17 -14.64 -8.26
CA PHE A 38 9.18 -15.82 -7.38
C PHE A 38 10.06 -15.63 -6.16
N ASN A 39 11.16 -14.88 -6.25
CA ASN A 39 12.03 -14.57 -5.09
C ASN A 39 11.26 -13.77 -4.02
N ALA A 40 10.24 -13.02 -4.40
CA ALA A 40 9.36 -12.31 -3.47
C ALA A 40 8.58 -13.25 -2.51
N LEU A 41 8.42 -14.54 -2.84
CA LEU A 41 7.67 -15.50 -2.00
C LEU A 41 8.12 -15.51 -0.54
N GLY A 42 9.43 -15.53 -0.29
CA GLY A 42 9.96 -15.58 1.07
C GLY A 42 9.58 -14.35 1.91
N SER A 43 9.74 -13.17 1.35
CA SER A 43 9.38 -11.91 2.02
C SER A 43 7.87 -11.78 2.22
N LEU A 44 7.07 -12.18 1.23
CA LEU A 44 5.61 -12.22 1.32
C LEU A 44 5.14 -13.22 2.38
N ALA A 45 5.76 -14.39 2.47
CA ALA A 45 5.43 -15.39 3.49
C ALA A 45 5.62 -14.83 4.90
N LEU A 46 6.76 -14.21 5.16
CA LEU A 46 7.06 -13.62 6.47
C LEU A 46 6.13 -12.46 6.84
N ALA A 47 5.68 -11.68 5.85
CA ALA A 47 4.81 -10.53 6.08
C ALA A 47 3.32 -10.90 6.18
N MET A 48 2.87 -11.93 5.46
CA MET A 48 1.44 -12.13 5.21
C MET A 48 0.87 -13.40 5.81
N VAL A 49 1.59 -14.55 5.76
CA VAL A 49 0.99 -15.84 6.14
C VAL A 49 0.50 -15.83 7.58
N GLY A 50 1.31 -15.32 8.50
CA GLY A 50 0.92 -15.25 9.91
C GLY A 50 -0.29 -14.38 10.17
N VAL A 51 -0.38 -13.23 9.50
CA VAL A 51 -1.51 -12.32 9.71
C VAL A 51 -2.78 -12.79 9.01
N ILE A 52 -2.69 -13.47 7.86
CA ILE A 52 -3.85 -14.12 7.24
C ILE A 52 -4.43 -15.15 8.19
N SER A 53 -3.57 -16.01 8.76
CA SER A 53 -4.02 -17.01 9.76
C SER A 53 -4.62 -16.36 11.01
N LEU A 54 -4.09 -15.24 11.47
CA LEU A 54 -4.54 -14.55 12.69
C LEU A 54 -5.78 -13.64 12.45
N ALA A 55 -6.13 -13.31 11.22
CA ALA A 55 -7.18 -12.33 10.90
C ALA A 55 -8.54 -12.62 11.56
N PRO A 56 -9.07 -13.86 11.57
CA PRO A 56 -10.33 -14.17 12.26
C PRO A 56 -10.27 -13.90 13.77
N VAL A 57 -9.12 -14.20 14.39
CA VAL A 57 -8.90 -13.97 15.83
C VAL A 57 -8.84 -12.48 16.14
N LEU A 58 -8.09 -11.72 15.35
CA LEU A 58 -8.01 -10.25 15.49
C LEU A 58 -9.38 -9.60 15.27
N ALA A 59 -10.11 -10.04 14.26
CA ALA A 59 -11.44 -9.54 13.98
C ALA A 59 -12.40 -9.79 15.15
N ALA A 60 -12.40 -11.00 15.71
CA ALA A 60 -13.22 -11.32 16.87
C ALA A 60 -12.91 -10.42 18.06
N LEU A 61 -11.63 -10.25 18.39
CA LEU A 61 -11.18 -9.42 19.52
C LEU A 61 -11.47 -7.93 19.32
N LEU A 62 -11.38 -7.44 18.08
CA LEU A 62 -11.55 -6.02 17.78
C LEU A 62 -13.01 -5.62 17.52
N ARG A 63 -13.88 -6.53 17.05
CA ARG A 63 -15.28 -6.26 16.75
C ARG A 63 -16.04 -5.51 17.87
N PRO A 64 -15.94 -5.88 19.15
CA PRO A 64 -16.70 -5.20 20.21
C PRO A 64 -16.36 -3.72 20.38
N ILE A 65 -15.15 -3.32 19.97
CA ILE A 65 -14.67 -1.95 20.05
C ILE A 65 -14.88 -1.22 18.72
N VAL A 66 -14.49 -1.84 17.62
CA VAL A 66 -14.45 -1.20 16.30
C VAL A 66 -15.87 -1.00 15.74
N VAL A 67 -16.73 -2.03 15.84
CA VAL A 67 -18.07 -1.97 15.25
C VAL A 67 -18.91 -0.81 15.81
N PRO A 68 -19.04 -0.60 17.13
CA PRO A 68 -19.80 0.53 17.66
C PRO A 68 -19.29 1.89 17.18
N ILE A 69 -17.95 2.08 17.16
CA ILE A 69 -17.32 3.36 16.79
C ILE A 69 -17.60 3.67 15.30
N TYR A 70 -17.34 2.71 14.41
CA TYR A 70 -17.50 2.94 12.96
C TYR A 70 -18.98 3.03 12.57
N THR A 71 -19.85 2.27 13.20
CA THR A 71 -21.31 2.38 13.01
C THR A 71 -21.82 3.75 13.45
N ALA A 72 -21.33 4.29 14.56
CA ALA A 72 -21.68 5.65 15.02
C ALA A 72 -21.21 6.74 14.03
N LEU A 73 -20.09 6.51 13.33
CA LEU A 73 -19.61 7.37 12.24
C LEU A 73 -20.38 7.14 10.93
N GLY A 74 -21.29 6.17 10.91
CA GLY A 74 -22.05 5.78 9.73
C GLY A 74 -21.24 4.99 8.70
N ALA A 75 -20.05 4.52 9.02
CA ALA A 75 -19.15 3.77 8.14
C ALA A 75 -19.10 2.27 8.50
N ASP A 76 -18.59 1.46 7.57
CA ASP A 76 -18.36 0.05 7.82
C ASP A 76 -17.10 -0.17 8.67
N PRO A 77 -17.12 -1.13 9.62
CA PRO A 77 -15.96 -1.47 10.47
C PRO A 77 -14.72 -1.89 9.70
N ALA A 78 -14.86 -2.39 8.48
CA ALA A 78 -13.74 -2.75 7.60
C ALA A 78 -12.73 -1.61 7.44
N MET A 79 -13.21 -0.35 7.44
CA MET A 79 -12.35 0.83 7.27
C MET A 79 -11.27 0.94 8.35
N PHE A 80 -11.50 0.40 9.54
CA PHE A 80 -10.54 0.41 10.65
C PHE A 80 -9.21 -0.25 10.26
N ALA A 81 -9.28 -1.47 9.76
CA ALA A 81 -8.09 -2.28 9.51
C ALA A 81 -7.11 -1.58 8.57
N THR A 82 -7.61 -1.06 7.48
CA THR A 82 -6.80 -0.48 6.41
C THR A 82 -6.51 1.01 6.58
N THR A 83 -7.12 1.65 7.56
CA THR A 83 -6.70 2.97 8.03
C THR A 83 -5.29 2.91 8.65
N ILE A 84 -4.94 1.80 9.30
CA ILE A 84 -3.67 1.67 10.03
C ILE A 84 -2.74 0.57 9.50
N LEU A 85 -3.26 -0.42 8.74
CA LEU A 85 -2.50 -1.55 8.19
C LEU A 85 -2.46 -1.49 6.66
N ALA A 86 -1.30 -1.81 6.08
CA ALA A 86 -1.19 -2.01 4.65
C ALA A 86 -2.00 -3.24 4.20
N ASN A 87 -2.49 -3.21 2.96
CA ASN A 87 -3.24 -4.31 2.37
C ASN A 87 -2.49 -5.65 2.47
N ASP A 88 -1.20 -5.65 2.17
CA ASP A 88 -0.29 -6.79 2.17
C ASP A 88 0.38 -7.07 3.53
N MET A 89 0.11 -6.25 4.53
CA MET A 89 0.60 -6.43 5.92
C MET A 89 -0.56 -6.63 6.91
N GLY A 90 -1.58 -7.39 6.51
CA GLY A 90 -2.70 -7.78 7.34
C GLY A 90 -3.94 -6.89 7.24
N GLY A 91 -3.85 -5.75 6.56
CA GLY A 91 -4.98 -4.84 6.40
C GLY A 91 -6.14 -5.48 5.65
N SER A 92 -5.87 -6.13 4.51
CA SER A 92 -6.95 -6.74 3.71
C SER A 92 -7.64 -7.91 4.39
N PRO A 93 -6.93 -8.94 4.89
CA PRO A 93 -7.61 -10.03 5.57
C PRO A 93 -8.43 -9.55 6.77
N LEU A 94 -7.88 -8.63 7.58
CA LEU A 94 -8.60 -8.09 8.72
C LEU A 94 -9.81 -7.22 8.29
N ALA A 95 -9.69 -6.45 7.22
CA ALA A 95 -10.81 -5.64 6.70
C ALA A 95 -11.95 -6.52 6.20
N LEU A 96 -11.65 -7.58 5.45
CA LEU A 96 -12.63 -8.52 4.95
C LEU A 96 -13.34 -9.26 6.09
N GLU A 97 -12.62 -9.63 7.15
CA GLU A 97 -13.18 -10.27 8.35
C GLU A 97 -14.03 -9.30 9.18
N LEU A 98 -13.68 -8.02 9.28
CA LEU A 98 -14.44 -7.02 10.03
C LEU A 98 -15.67 -6.52 9.27
N ALA A 99 -15.71 -6.64 7.96
CA ALA A 99 -16.75 -6.10 7.11
C ALA A 99 -18.15 -6.59 7.50
N ASN A 100 -19.11 -5.66 7.55
CA ASN A 100 -20.53 -5.98 7.59
C ASN A 100 -21.12 -6.03 6.17
N ASP A 101 -20.58 -5.22 5.25
CA ASP A 101 -20.90 -5.21 3.82
C ASP A 101 -19.68 -5.70 3.02
N PRO A 102 -19.81 -6.78 2.22
CA PRO A 102 -18.70 -7.28 1.39
C PRO A 102 -18.09 -6.23 0.48
N ASN A 103 -18.87 -5.28 -0.06
CA ASN A 103 -18.36 -4.19 -0.88
C ASN A 103 -17.50 -3.21 -0.05
N ALA A 104 -17.88 -2.95 1.19
CA ALA A 104 -17.09 -2.14 2.11
C ALA A 104 -15.78 -2.86 2.49
N GLY A 105 -15.83 -4.18 2.68
CA GLY A 105 -14.64 -5.00 2.86
C GLY A 105 -13.68 -4.87 1.69
N GLN A 106 -14.15 -4.99 0.45
CA GLN A 106 -13.32 -4.82 -0.76
C GLN A 106 -12.80 -3.39 -0.90
N PHE A 107 -13.63 -2.37 -0.66
CA PHE A 107 -13.23 -0.97 -0.71
C PHE A 107 -12.11 -0.67 0.30
N ALA A 108 -12.26 -1.14 1.52
CA ALA A 108 -11.24 -1.04 2.55
C ALA A 108 -9.97 -1.81 2.16
N ALA A 109 -10.11 -3.10 1.84
CA ALA A 109 -8.99 -4.00 1.60
C ALA A 109 -8.09 -3.56 0.44
N PHE A 110 -8.67 -3.18 -0.70
CA PHE A 110 -7.93 -3.01 -1.95
C PHE A 110 -7.76 -1.55 -2.38
N ILE A 111 -8.56 -0.61 -1.87
CA ILE A 111 -8.43 0.80 -2.19
C ILE A 111 -7.78 1.56 -1.03
N ILE A 112 -8.39 1.57 0.15
CA ILE A 112 -7.83 2.29 1.31
C ILE A 112 -6.52 1.65 1.78
N GLY A 113 -6.50 0.31 1.89
CA GLY A 113 -5.34 -0.47 2.31
C GLY A 113 -4.14 -0.38 1.37
N ALA A 114 -4.35 0.03 0.13
CA ALA A 114 -3.26 0.28 -0.82
C ALA A 114 -2.65 1.70 -0.72
N MET A 115 -3.20 2.58 0.11
CA MET A 115 -2.73 3.98 0.24
C MET A 115 -2.47 4.39 1.69
N MET A 116 -3.49 4.40 2.55
CA MET A 116 -3.37 4.90 3.93
C MET A 116 -2.48 4.01 4.79
N GLY A 117 -2.79 2.72 4.84
CA GLY A 117 -2.03 1.75 5.65
C GLY A 117 -0.54 1.71 5.32
N PRO A 118 -0.12 1.52 4.05
CA PRO A 118 1.29 1.49 3.68
C PRO A 118 2.06 2.76 4.04
N THR A 119 1.38 3.91 4.05
CA THR A 119 2.00 5.17 4.47
C THR A 119 2.44 5.11 5.92
N ILE A 120 1.62 4.53 6.80
CA ILE A 120 1.83 4.48 8.26
C ILE A 120 2.82 3.38 8.65
N VAL A 121 2.58 2.14 8.17
CA VAL A 121 3.35 0.97 8.65
C VAL A 121 4.63 0.72 7.87
N PHE A 122 4.76 1.30 6.68
CA PHE A 122 5.90 1.06 5.80
C PHE A 122 6.60 2.35 5.38
N SER A 123 5.93 3.24 4.61
CA SER A 123 6.61 4.35 3.94
C SER A 123 7.27 5.32 4.91
N ILE A 124 6.58 5.74 5.99
CA ILE A 124 7.16 6.64 6.99
C ILE A 124 8.30 5.97 7.75
N PRO A 125 8.15 4.77 8.36
CA PRO A 125 9.25 4.11 9.07
C PRO A 125 10.46 3.81 8.19
N VAL A 126 10.23 3.33 6.97
CA VAL A 126 11.30 3.01 6.01
C VAL A 126 12.04 4.27 5.56
N ALA A 127 11.31 5.34 5.20
CA ALA A 127 11.91 6.61 4.82
C ALA A 127 12.83 7.15 5.92
N LEU A 128 12.39 7.13 7.18
CA LEU A 128 13.18 7.60 8.32
C LEU A 128 14.45 6.78 8.57
N GLY A 129 14.47 5.51 8.13
CA GLY A 129 15.66 4.66 8.20
C GLY A 129 16.65 4.88 7.05
N ILE A 130 16.22 5.51 5.95
CA ILE A 130 17.01 5.64 4.71
C ILE A 130 17.48 7.08 4.48
N ILE A 131 16.59 8.07 4.67
CA ILE A 131 16.87 9.47 4.31
C ILE A 131 17.71 10.19 5.35
N ASP A 132 18.45 11.19 4.91
CA ASP A 132 19.22 12.07 5.81
C ASP A 132 18.28 12.84 6.77
N THR A 133 18.71 13.04 8.02
CA THR A 133 17.95 13.77 9.04
C THR A 133 17.55 15.19 8.60
N LYS A 134 18.40 15.87 7.82
CA LYS A 134 18.10 17.19 7.24
C LYS A 134 16.90 17.19 6.31
N ASP A 135 16.54 16.04 5.74
CA ASP A 135 15.45 15.85 4.79
C ASP A 135 14.14 15.44 5.45
N HIS A 136 14.13 15.17 6.78
CA HIS A 136 12.91 14.81 7.52
C HIS A 136 11.80 15.87 7.43
N LYS A 137 12.15 17.16 7.29
CA LYS A 137 11.15 18.21 7.09
C LYS A 137 10.42 18.07 5.75
N TYR A 138 11.11 17.71 4.68
CA TYR A 138 10.50 17.48 3.37
C TYR A 138 9.67 16.19 3.34
N LEU A 139 10.10 15.16 4.07
CA LEU A 139 9.29 13.98 4.31
C LEU A 139 7.95 14.35 4.96
N ALA A 140 7.98 15.12 6.05
CA ALA A 140 6.76 15.52 6.75
C ALA A 140 5.82 16.35 5.86
N LEU A 141 6.36 17.33 5.11
CA LEU A 141 5.57 18.15 4.18
C LEU A 141 4.94 17.30 3.08
N GLY A 142 5.71 16.38 2.48
CA GLY A 142 5.20 15.49 1.44
C GLY A 142 4.15 14.52 1.97
N VAL A 143 4.38 13.92 3.14
CA VAL A 143 3.40 13.03 3.77
C VAL A 143 2.08 13.77 4.07
N MET A 144 2.13 14.98 4.61
CA MET A 144 0.93 15.81 4.83
C MET A 144 0.18 16.06 3.52
N ALA A 145 0.89 16.48 2.47
CA ALA A 145 0.31 16.72 1.15
C ALA A 145 -0.37 15.47 0.58
N GLY A 146 0.28 14.31 0.72
CA GLY A 146 -0.23 13.04 0.21
C GLY A 146 -1.43 12.52 1.00
N ILE A 147 -1.39 12.56 2.33
CA ILE A 147 -2.49 12.04 3.18
C ILE A 147 -3.81 12.78 2.92
N ILE A 148 -3.77 14.10 2.74
CA ILE A 148 -4.96 14.91 2.45
C ILE A 148 -5.65 14.44 1.15
N THR A 149 -4.92 13.89 0.21
CA THR A 149 -5.45 13.50 -1.11
C THR A 149 -5.87 12.03 -1.21
N ILE A 150 -5.55 11.19 -0.20
CA ILE A 150 -6.02 9.79 -0.16
C ILE A 150 -7.54 9.67 -0.32
N PRO A 151 -8.38 10.45 0.39
CA PRO A 151 -9.82 10.38 0.21
C PRO A 151 -10.28 10.72 -1.22
N ILE A 152 -9.57 11.61 -1.92
CA ILE A 152 -9.87 11.96 -3.32
C ILE A 152 -9.58 10.75 -4.22
N GLY A 153 -8.39 10.17 -4.10
CA GLY A 153 -8.04 8.96 -4.84
C GLY A 153 -9.02 7.82 -4.57
N ALA A 154 -9.32 7.56 -3.29
CA ALA A 154 -10.25 6.51 -2.88
C ALA A 154 -11.68 6.74 -3.41
N PHE A 155 -12.14 7.98 -3.47
CA PHE A 155 -13.43 8.34 -4.06
C PHE A 155 -13.52 7.88 -5.53
N PHE A 156 -12.53 8.24 -6.34
CA PHE A 156 -12.51 7.85 -7.75
C PHE A 156 -12.28 6.34 -7.95
N GLY A 157 -11.48 5.71 -7.09
CA GLY A 157 -11.35 4.26 -7.07
C GLY A 157 -12.67 3.56 -6.78
N GLY A 158 -13.43 4.07 -5.80
CA GLY A 158 -14.77 3.57 -5.46
C GLY A 158 -15.76 3.74 -6.62
N LEU A 159 -15.74 4.87 -7.33
CA LEU A 159 -16.55 5.07 -8.53
C LEU A 159 -16.17 4.06 -9.64
N THR A 160 -14.88 3.80 -9.82
CA THR A 160 -14.39 2.82 -10.79
C THR A 160 -14.81 1.40 -10.43
N ALA A 161 -14.93 1.09 -9.13
CA ALA A 161 -15.47 -0.18 -8.63
C ALA A 161 -17.00 -0.30 -8.83
N GLY A 162 -17.67 0.76 -9.28
CA GLY A 162 -19.12 0.79 -9.49
C GLY A 162 -19.92 1.10 -8.22
N TYR A 163 -19.28 1.55 -7.14
CA TYR A 163 -19.99 1.90 -5.90
C TYR A 163 -20.71 3.25 -6.06
N ASN A 164 -21.87 3.37 -5.43
CA ASN A 164 -22.60 4.64 -5.43
C ASN A 164 -21.92 5.69 -4.54
N VAL A 165 -22.14 6.97 -4.88
CA VAL A 165 -21.51 8.11 -4.21
C VAL A 165 -21.78 8.13 -2.70
N GLY A 166 -23.03 7.83 -2.30
CA GLY A 166 -23.41 7.81 -0.88
C GLY A 166 -22.66 6.73 -0.08
N PHE A 167 -22.48 5.54 -0.66
CA PHE A 167 -21.69 4.47 -0.07
C PHE A 167 -20.22 4.91 0.11
N ILE A 168 -19.62 5.51 -0.93
CA ILE A 168 -18.22 5.94 -0.90
C ILE A 168 -18.03 7.02 0.17
N ILE A 169 -18.84 8.08 0.15
CA ILE A 169 -18.72 9.19 1.11
C ILE A 169 -18.87 8.69 2.53
N LYS A 170 -19.87 7.85 2.81
CA LYS A 170 -20.11 7.28 4.13
C LYS A 170 -18.86 6.55 4.66
N ASN A 171 -18.25 5.71 3.86
CA ASN A 171 -17.07 4.93 4.24
C ASN A 171 -15.79 5.76 4.27
N LEU A 172 -15.73 6.91 3.59
CA LEU A 172 -14.59 7.83 3.67
C LEU A 172 -14.60 8.74 4.90
N VAL A 173 -15.72 8.89 5.62
CA VAL A 173 -15.79 9.74 6.83
C VAL A 173 -14.67 9.42 7.82
N PRO A 174 -14.48 8.18 8.30
CA PRO A 174 -13.40 7.89 9.25
C PRO A 174 -12.01 8.11 8.64
N ILE A 175 -11.83 7.89 7.35
CA ILE A 175 -10.55 8.10 6.65
C ILE A 175 -10.20 9.59 6.62
N VAL A 176 -11.17 10.46 6.34
CA VAL A 176 -10.99 11.92 6.36
C VAL A 176 -10.67 12.40 7.77
N ILE A 177 -11.41 11.93 8.79
CA ILE A 177 -11.12 12.27 10.19
C ILE A 177 -9.70 11.86 10.55
N PHE A 178 -9.31 10.64 10.23
CA PHE A 178 -7.97 10.14 10.52
C PHE A 178 -6.89 10.91 9.76
N ALA A 179 -7.11 11.25 8.49
CA ALA A 179 -6.21 12.08 7.70
C ALA A 179 -5.99 13.46 8.34
N ILE A 180 -7.07 14.12 8.80
CA ILE A 180 -6.99 15.40 9.52
C ILE A 180 -6.17 15.25 10.81
N LEU A 181 -6.44 14.22 11.62
CA LEU A 181 -5.71 13.98 12.85
C LEU A 181 -4.22 13.72 12.60
N LEU A 182 -3.89 12.98 11.54
CA LEU A 182 -2.49 12.75 11.16
C LEU A 182 -1.78 14.04 10.74
N VAL A 183 -2.44 14.87 9.92
CA VAL A 183 -1.88 16.16 9.50
C VAL A 183 -1.66 17.08 10.69
N LEU A 184 -2.64 17.20 11.58
CA LEU A 184 -2.48 17.95 12.82
C LEU A 184 -1.36 17.39 13.70
N GLY A 185 -1.27 16.07 13.82
CA GLY A 185 -0.18 15.40 14.53
C GLY A 185 1.20 15.72 13.94
N LEU A 186 1.33 15.72 12.61
CA LEU A 186 2.58 16.08 11.93
C LEU A 186 2.95 17.55 12.10
N ILE A 187 1.96 18.44 12.24
CA ILE A 187 2.19 19.87 12.49
C ILE A 187 2.61 20.11 13.94
N PHE A 188 1.89 19.57 14.93
CA PHE A 188 2.03 19.94 16.34
C PHE A 188 2.91 18.99 17.14
N ILE A 189 2.94 17.69 16.83
CA ILE A 189 3.63 16.66 17.62
C ILE A 189 4.43 15.68 16.74
N ARG A 190 5.04 16.17 15.65
CA ARG A 190 5.71 15.36 14.63
C ARG A 190 6.61 14.26 15.20
N ASP A 191 7.53 14.62 16.10
CA ASP A 191 8.53 13.67 16.62
C ASP A 191 7.92 12.58 17.50
N ILE A 192 6.82 12.91 18.21
CA ILE A 192 6.05 11.93 18.99
C ILE A 192 5.31 10.99 18.04
N LEU A 193 4.66 11.53 17.00
CA LEU A 193 3.92 10.74 16.01
C LEU A 193 4.84 9.76 15.26
N ILE A 194 6.04 10.21 14.87
CA ILE A 194 7.07 9.36 14.27
C ILE A 194 7.46 8.21 15.22
N LYS A 195 7.68 8.49 16.50
CA LYS A 195 7.97 7.44 17.50
C LYS A 195 6.82 6.44 17.64
N ILE A 196 5.57 6.93 17.64
CA ILE A 196 4.38 6.08 17.69
C ILE A 196 4.36 5.13 16.48
N PHE A 197 4.57 5.63 15.26
CA PHE A 197 4.58 4.79 14.05
C PHE A 197 5.70 3.76 14.07
N ASN A 198 6.91 4.13 14.49
CA ASN A 198 8.02 3.20 14.62
C ASN A 198 7.75 2.09 15.64
N VAL A 199 7.17 2.43 16.79
CA VAL A 199 6.79 1.44 17.81
C VAL A 199 5.67 0.56 17.30
N PHE A 200 4.64 1.13 16.67
CA PHE A 200 3.52 0.39 16.10
C PHE A 200 4.00 -0.61 15.02
N SER A 201 4.85 -0.16 14.08
CA SER A 201 5.40 -1.05 13.05
C SER A 201 6.21 -2.22 13.65
N LYS A 202 7.01 -1.96 14.69
CA LYS A 202 7.74 -3.03 15.40
C LYS A 202 6.80 -4.03 16.09
N ILE A 203 5.77 -3.53 16.76
CA ILE A 203 4.76 -4.39 17.41
C ILE A 203 4.05 -5.25 16.36
N LEU A 204 3.71 -4.67 15.21
CA LEU A 204 3.06 -5.38 14.11
C LEU A 204 3.96 -6.52 13.59
N VAL A 205 5.25 -6.26 13.34
CA VAL A 205 6.20 -7.30 12.91
C VAL A 205 6.31 -8.41 13.93
N ILE A 206 6.38 -8.10 15.23
CA ILE A 206 6.41 -9.10 16.31
C ILE A 206 5.13 -9.94 16.29
N LEU A 207 3.96 -9.29 16.18
CA LEU A 207 2.66 -9.97 16.16
C LEU A 207 2.55 -10.93 14.96
N ILE A 208 2.92 -10.46 13.77
CA ILE A 208 2.91 -11.26 12.53
C ILE A 208 3.84 -12.48 12.67
N THR A 209 5.04 -12.27 13.24
CA THR A 209 6.02 -13.35 13.43
C THR A 209 5.52 -14.41 14.43
N ILE A 210 4.92 -13.98 15.54
CA ILE A 210 4.32 -14.91 16.52
C ILE A 210 3.16 -15.68 15.87
N ALA A 211 2.29 -14.99 15.14
CA ALA A 211 1.16 -15.60 14.46
C ALA A 211 1.61 -16.64 13.43
N LEU A 212 2.66 -16.34 12.65
CA LEU A 212 3.26 -17.29 11.71
C LEU A 212 3.81 -18.54 12.44
N ALA A 213 4.55 -18.33 13.53
CA ALA A 213 5.09 -19.45 14.31
C ALA A 213 3.97 -20.34 14.89
N LEU A 214 2.90 -19.73 15.43
CA LEU A 214 1.76 -20.49 15.94
C LEU A 214 1.05 -21.26 14.83
N ALA A 215 0.82 -20.63 13.66
CA ALA A 215 0.20 -21.31 12.52
C ALA A 215 1.05 -22.50 12.01
N ILE A 216 2.39 -22.38 12.03
CA ILE A 216 3.30 -23.47 11.69
C ILE A 216 3.15 -24.62 12.70
N VAL A 217 3.12 -24.31 14.00
CA VAL A 217 2.98 -25.33 15.06
C VAL A 217 1.62 -26.03 14.94
N GLU A 218 0.53 -25.30 14.75
CA GLU A 218 -0.80 -25.89 14.54
C GLU A 218 -0.81 -26.85 13.34
N GLN A 219 -0.20 -26.45 12.23
CA GLN A 219 -0.11 -27.28 11.02
C GLN A 219 0.73 -28.54 11.22
N LEU A 220 1.89 -28.43 11.85
CA LEU A 220 2.82 -29.54 11.99
C LEU A 220 2.36 -30.57 13.05
N LEU A 221 1.72 -30.12 14.12
CA LEU A 221 1.27 -30.99 15.22
C LEU A 221 -0.19 -31.42 15.08
N GLY A 222 -0.96 -30.84 14.14
CA GLY A 222 -2.39 -31.13 13.98
C GLY A 222 -3.24 -30.67 15.18
N VAL A 223 -2.80 -29.64 15.90
CA VAL A 223 -3.48 -29.09 17.09
C VAL A 223 -3.97 -27.68 16.82
N GLN A 224 -4.99 -27.25 17.55
CA GLN A 224 -5.44 -25.85 17.58
C GLN A 224 -4.98 -25.22 18.89
N ILE A 225 -3.98 -24.35 18.83
CA ILE A 225 -3.42 -23.64 19.99
C ILE A 225 -4.27 -22.43 20.33
N VAL A 226 -4.68 -21.68 19.29
CA VAL A 226 -5.52 -20.50 19.44
C VAL A 226 -6.97 -20.89 19.22
N LYS A 227 -7.67 -21.16 20.32
CA LYS A 227 -9.07 -21.57 20.32
C LYS A 227 -9.79 -21.02 21.55
N PHE A 228 -10.83 -20.22 21.32
CA PHE A 228 -11.68 -19.69 22.40
C PHE A 228 -13.09 -19.39 21.89
N ASN A 229 -14.02 -19.20 22.82
CA ASN A 229 -15.38 -18.81 22.47
C ASN A 229 -15.61 -17.32 22.70
N MET A 230 -16.17 -16.64 21.72
CA MET A 230 -16.54 -15.23 21.81
C MET A 230 -17.92 -15.00 21.17
N GLY A 231 -18.84 -14.41 21.92
CA GLY A 231 -20.21 -14.18 21.42
C GLY A 231 -20.98 -15.44 21.03
N GLY A 232 -20.65 -16.60 21.61
CA GLY A 232 -21.28 -17.89 21.29
C GLY A 232 -20.70 -18.57 20.03
N GLN A 233 -19.68 -18.03 19.42
CA GLN A 233 -18.97 -18.62 18.28
C GLN A 233 -17.57 -19.07 18.70
N GLU A 234 -17.14 -20.21 18.18
CA GLU A 234 -15.77 -20.69 18.33
C GLU A 234 -14.87 -19.89 17.37
N VAL A 235 -13.82 -19.32 17.93
CA VAL A 235 -12.82 -18.53 17.18
C VAL A 235 -11.50 -19.32 17.18
N THR A 236 -10.97 -19.54 15.98
CA THR A 236 -9.68 -20.20 15.72
C THR A 236 -8.88 -19.42 14.71
N MET A 237 -7.60 -19.74 14.57
CA MET A 237 -6.80 -19.25 13.44
C MET A 237 -7.29 -19.88 12.13
N ALA A 238 -7.16 -19.16 11.02
CA ALA A 238 -7.34 -19.72 9.69
C ALA A 238 -6.15 -20.66 9.36
N PRO A 239 -6.38 -21.71 8.53
CA PRO A 239 -5.31 -22.63 8.14
C PRO A 239 -4.13 -21.90 7.49
N ILE A 240 -2.90 -22.28 7.81
CA ILE A 240 -1.69 -21.71 7.19
C ILE A 240 -1.67 -21.89 5.67
N THR A 241 -2.32 -22.95 5.17
CA THR A 241 -2.47 -23.25 3.74
C THR A 241 -3.11 -22.11 2.96
N ASP A 242 -4.04 -21.37 3.56
CA ASP A 242 -4.72 -20.24 2.92
C ASP A 242 -3.75 -19.09 2.68
N GLY A 243 -2.87 -18.83 3.65
CA GLY A 243 -1.78 -17.88 3.52
C GLY A 243 -0.78 -18.30 2.43
N ILE A 244 -0.38 -19.56 2.42
CA ILE A 244 0.56 -20.12 1.42
C ILE A 244 -0.05 -20.07 0.02
N ALA A 245 -1.31 -20.45 -0.16
CA ALA A 245 -2.00 -20.37 -1.45
C ALA A 245 -2.06 -18.91 -1.94
N THR A 246 -2.38 -17.98 -1.04
CA THR A 246 -2.44 -16.53 -1.35
C THR A 246 -1.10 -15.99 -1.84
N ILE A 247 0.01 -16.24 -1.11
CA ILE A 247 1.32 -15.74 -1.53
C ILE A 247 1.80 -16.40 -2.83
N GLY A 248 1.49 -17.67 -3.04
CA GLY A 248 1.76 -18.37 -4.29
C GLY A 248 1.06 -17.71 -5.48
N ALA A 249 -0.22 -17.41 -5.34
CA ALA A 249 -1.00 -16.71 -6.38
C ALA A 249 -0.46 -15.29 -6.64
N ILE A 250 -0.03 -14.56 -5.59
CA ILE A 250 0.60 -13.24 -5.75
C ILE A 250 1.91 -13.35 -6.53
N ALA A 251 2.79 -14.31 -6.20
CA ALA A 251 4.07 -14.50 -6.89
C ALA A 251 3.90 -14.82 -8.37
N ILE A 252 2.88 -15.61 -8.73
CA ILE A 252 2.52 -15.90 -10.13
C ILE A 252 2.21 -14.60 -10.88
N VAL A 253 1.47 -13.67 -10.27
CA VAL A 253 1.17 -12.37 -10.88
C VAL A 253 2.42 -11.50 -10.95
N LEU A 254 3.23 -11.47 -9.89
CA LEU A 254 4.48 -10.69 -9.84
C LEU A 254 5.49 -11.13 -10.91
N ALA A 255 5.53 -12.42 -11.27
CA ALA A 255 6.35 -12.92 -12.36
C ALA A 255 6.03 -12.27 -13.72
N GLY A 256 4.84 -11.70 -13.90
CA GLY A 256 4.48 -10.86 -15.04
C GLY A 256 4.54 -9.37 -14.77
N ALA A 257 4.17 -8.94 -13.55
CA ALA A 257 4.13 -7.54 -13.16
C ALA A 257 5.54 -6.91 -13.14
N PHE A 258 6.55 -7.59 -12.60
CA PHE A 258 7.91 -7.05 -12.54
C PHE A 258 8.55 -6.86 -13.93
N PRO A 259 8.51 -7.82 -14.87
CA PRO A 259 8.93 -7.56 -16.25
C PRO A 259 8.18 -6.41 -16.92
N PHE A 260 6.85 -6.31 -16.70
CA PHE A 260 6.06 -5.18 -17.19
C PHE A 260 6.57 -3.85 -16.64
N VAL A 261 6.72 -3.74 -15.32
CA VAL A 261 7.20 -2.52 -14.66
C VAL A 261 8.60 -2.13 -15.13
N TYR A 262 9.48 -3.11 -15.32
CA TYR A 262 10.82 -2.86 -15.85
C TYR A 262 10.79 -2.21 -17.23
N VAL A 263 9.93 -2.67 -18.14
CA VAL A 263 9.77 -2.04 -19.45
C VAL A 263 9.03 -0.70 -19.31
N PHE A 264 7.96 -0.66 -18.54
CA PHE A 264 7.18 0.55 -18.32
C PHE A 264 8.05 1.69 -17.79
N THR A 265 8.89 1.43 -16.80
CA THR A 265 9.79 2.44 -16.23
C THR A 265 10.78 2.97 -17.25
N LYS A 266 11.32 2.12 -18.13
CA LYS A 266 12.20 2.54 -19.22
C LYS A 266 11.47 3.43 -20.25
N VAL A 267 10.25 3.06 -20.63
CA VAL A 267 9.44 3.82 -21.60
C VAL A 267 8.91 5.12 -20.99
N ALA A 268 8.42 5.07 -19.75
CA ALA A 268 7.86 6.22 -19.04
C ALA A 268 8.92 7.24 -18.59
N LYS A 269 10.22 6.86 -18.56
CA LYS A 269 11.31 7.71 -18.07
C LYS A 269 11.31 9.09 -18.73
N LYS A 270 11.41 9.16 -20.05
CA LYS A 270 11.47 10.45 -20.77
C LYS A 270 10.23 11.33 -20.58
N PRO A 271 8.99 10.83 -20.74
CA PRO A 271 7.78 11.61 -20.43
C PRO A 271 7.74 12.14 -19.00
N LEU A 272 8.06 11.30 -18.02
CA LEU A 272 8.01 11.70 -16.62
C LEU A 272 9.15 12.66 -16.24
N GLU A 273 10.33 12.55 -16.84
CA GLU A 273 11.39 13.54 -16.71
C GLU A 273 10.96 14.91 -17.25
N ALA A 274 10.28 14.94 -18.40
CA ALA A 274 9.75 16.19 -18.95
C ALA A 274 8.69 16.82 -18.01
N ILE A 275 7.77 16.02 -17.48
CA ILE A 275 6.80 16.47 -16.48
C ILE A 275 7.50 16.97 -15.23
N GLY A 276 8.50 16.25 -14.73
CA GLY A 276 9.28 16.63 -13.55
C GLY A 276 9.94 18.01 -13.71
N LYS A 277 10.53 18.27 -14.86
CA LYS A 277 11.12 19.58 -15.19
C LYS A 277 10.06 20.71 -15.20
N MET A 278 8.89 20.45 -15.79
CA MET A 278 7.78 21.42 -15.78
C MET A 278 7.29 21.73 -14.36
N LEU A 279 7.37 20.75 -13.45
CA LEU A 279 7.02 20.90 -12.04
C LEU A 279 8.12 21.56 -11.19
N GLY A 280 9.28 21.89 -11.79
CA GLY A 280 10.41 22.51 -11.11
C GLY A 280 11.27 21.52 -10.31
N MET A 281 11.22 20.23 -10.64
CA MET A 281 12.11 19.22 -10.09
C MET A 281 13.37 19.11 -10.92
N ASN A 282 14.50 18.68 -10.29
CA ASN A 282 15.67 18.25 -11.02
C ASN A 282 15.48 16.85 -11.62
N ASP A 283 16.40 16.42 -12.48
CA ASP A 283 16.30 15.12 -13.19
C ASP A 283 16.20 13.93 -12.22
N ILE A 284 16.87 13.99 -11.06
CA ILE A 284 16.81 12.96 -10.03
C ILE A 284 15.42 12.91 -9.39
N GLY A 285 14.83 14.08 -9.10
CA GLY A 285 13.45 14.14 -8.60
C GLY A 285 12.43 13.58 -9.60
N ALA A 286 12.61 13.87 -10.89
CA ALA A 286 11.77 13.32 -11.94
C ALA A 286 11.90 11.79 -12.05
N ALA A 287 13.11 11.24 -11.92
CA ALA A 287 13.35 9.80 -11.90
C ALA A 287 12.70 9.12 -10.68
N GLY A 288 12.63 9.81 -9.55
CA GLY A 288 11.98 9.32 -8.34
C GLY A 288 10.50 9.01 -8.52
N LEU A 289 9.75 9.81 -9.29
CA LEU A 289 8.34 9.54 -9.61
C LEU A 289 8.15 8.19 -10.32
N VAL A 290 9.05 7.88 -11.25
CA VAL A 290 9.02 6.60 -11.99
C VAL A 290 9.29 5.43 -11.05
N ALA A 291 10.35 5.54 -10.25
CA ALA A 291 10.75 4.50 -9.30
C ALA A 291 9.63 4.20 -8.30
N THR A 292 8.96 5.23 -7.80
CA THR A 292 7.86 5.14 -6.83
C THR A 292 6.71 4.24 -7.31
N LEU A 293 6.38 4.26 -8.59
CA LEU A 293 5.29 3.43 -9.13
C LEU A 293 5.55 1.93 -8.98
N ALA A 294 6.81 1.52 -8.95
CA ALA A 294 7.21 0.15 -8.65
C ALA A 294 7.41 -0.05 -7.15
N ASN A 295 8.28 0.77 -6.54
CA ASN A 295 8.65 0.71 -5.13
C ASN A 295 9.22 2.06 -4.68
N ASN A 296 8.87 2.51 -3.47
CA ASN A 296 9.33 3.80 -2.96
C ASN A 296 10.74 3.77 -2.33
N ILE A 297 11.30 2.60 -2.04
CA ILE A 297 12.65 2.47 -1.45
C ILE A 297 13.72 3.11 -2.33
N PRO A 298 13.82 2.80 -3.65
CA PRO A 298 14.78 3.45 -4.53
C PRO A 298 14.62 4.97 -4.59
N MET A 299 13.38 5.47 -4.52
CA MET A 299 13.11 6.91 -4.48
C MET A 299 13.68 7.55 -3.21
N PHE A 300 13.51 6.93 -2.03
CA PHE A 300 14.08 7.42 -0.79
C PHE A 300 15.63 7.40 -0.80
N GLN A 301 16.24 6.38 -1.41
CA GLN A 301 17.70 6.28 -1.52
C GLN A 301 18.33 7.42 -2.30
N ILE A 302 17.64 7.91 -3.35
CA ILE A 302 18.13 9.03 -4.19
C ILE A 302 17.62 10.39 -3.72
N MET A 303 16.81 10.46 -2.67
CA MET A 303 16.14 11.69 -2.21
C MET A 303 17.14 12.79 -1.83
N LYS A 304 18.31 12.43 -1.25
CA LYS A 304 19.38 13.37 -0.88
C LYS A 304 19.86 14.24 -2.04
N ASP A 305 19.79 13.73 -3.27
CA ASP A 305 20.28 14.38 -4.49
C ASP A 305 19.15 15.15 -5.23
N MET A 306 17.92 15.10 -4.73
CA MET A 306 16.79 15.87 -5.24
C MET A 306 16.85 17.31 -4.74
N ASN A 307 16.36 18.26 -5.54
CA ASN A 307 16.08 19.59 -5.04
C ASN A 307 14.91 19.58 -4.04
N ASN A 308 14.80 20.59 -3.17
CA ASN A 308 13.84 20.60 -2.06
C ASN A 308 12.40 20.40 -2.52
N LYS A 309 11.99 21.05 -3.63
CA LYS A 309 10.66 20.89 -4.23
C LYS A 309 10.45 19.46 -4.72
N GLY A 310 11.44 18.86 -5.36
CA GLY A 310 11.44 17.48 -5.82
C GLY A 310 11.26 16.48 -4.68
N LYS A 311 11.91 16.71 -3.51
CA LYS A 311 11.74 15.89 -2.31
C LYS A 311 10.28 15.86 -1.84
N VAL A 312 9.65 17.05 -1.68
CA VAL A 312 8.26 17.16 -1.22
C VAL A 312 7.30 16.49 -2.20
N ILE A 313 7.46 16.75 -3.51
CA ILE A 313 6.59 16.19 -4.55
C ILE A 313 6.71 14.66 -4.60
N ASN A 314 7.93 14.11 -4.57
CA ASN A 314 8.11 12.65 -4.59
C ASN A 314 7.49 11.96 -3.39
N VAL A 315 7.69 12.49 -2.20
CA VAL A 315 7.09 11.94 -0.99
C VAL A 315 5.56 12.03 -1.04
N ALA A 316 5.01 13.16 -1.47
CA ALA A 316 3.56 13.31 -1.60
C ALA A 316 2.96 12.32 -2.60
N PHE A 317 3.59 12.18 -3.76
CA PHE A 317 3.20 11.20 -4.78
C PHE A 317 3.26 9.78 -4.23
N ALA A 318 4.33 9.44 -3.49
CA ALA A 318 4.53 8.11 -2.93
C ALA A 318 3.43 7.69 -1.94
N VAL A 319 2.83 8.62 -1.19
CA VAL A 319 1.75 8.32 -0.23
C VAL A 319 0.61 7.54 -0.88
N SER A 320 0.19 7.91 -2.07
CA SER A 320 -0.87 7.20 -2.80
C SER A 320 -0.33 6.28 -3.89
N ALA A 321 0.64 6.74 -4.68
CA ALA A 321 1.05 6.08 -5.92
C ALA A 321 2.16 5.02 -5.77
N ALA A 322 2.83 4.91 -4.60
CA ALA A 322 3.84 3.87 -4.41
C ALA A 322 3.27 2.47 -4.61
N PHE A 323 4.06 1.58 -5.21
CA PHE A 323 3.71 0.16 -5.45
C PHE A 323 2.52 -0.07 -6.41
N THR A 324 2.03 0.97 -7.13
CA THR A 324 0.84 0.85 -8.00
C THR A 324 1.00 -0.27 -9.01
N PHE A 325 2.16 -0.40 -9.64
CA PHE A 325 2.47 -1.45 -10.60
C PHE A 325 3.42 -2.53 -10.06
N GLY A 326 3.78 -2.47 -8.77
CA GLY A 326 4.58 -3.45 -8.04
C GLY A 326 3.73 -4.34 -7.15
N ASP A 327 4.10 -4.39 -5.86
CA ASP A 327 3.54 -5.31 -4.87
C ASP A 327 2.01 -5.20 -4.72
N HIS A 328 1.46 -3.98 -4.75
CA HIS A 328 0.00 -3.80 -4.62
C HIS A 328 -0.79 -4.32 -5.83
N LEU A 329 -0.21 -4.26 -7.04
CA LEU A 329 -0.80 -4.89 -8.23
C LEU A 329 -0.80 -6.40 -8.06
N GLY A 330 0.36 -6.98 -7.73
CA GLY A 330 0.50 -8.41 -7.49
C GLY A 330 -0.44 -8.90 -6.40
N PHE A 331 -0.49 -8.18 -5.28
CA PHE A 331 -1.38 -8.47 -4.17
C PHE A 331 -2.85 -8.46 -4.59
N THR A 332 -3.33 -7.37 -5.18
CA THR A 332 -4.74 -7.23 -5.57
C THR A 332 -5.17 -8.29 -6.59
N ALA A 333 -4.28 -8.63 -7.52
CA ALA A 333 -4.56 -9.61 -8.57
C ALA A 333 -4.47 -11.06 -8.11
N GLY A 334 -3.61 -11.37 -7.11
CA GLY A 334 -3.36 -12.70 -6.60
C GLY A 334 -4.10 -13.06 -5.31
N TYR A 335 -4.50 -12.06 -4.51
CA TYR A 335 -5.12 -12.31 -3.20
C TYR A 335 -6.35 -13.21 -3.32
N ALA A 336 -6.46 -14.18 -2.40
CA ALA A 336 -7.52 -15.18 -2.37
C ALA A 336 -7.72 -15.85 -3.76
N GLU A 337 -6.62 -16.30 -4.39
CA GLU A 337 -6.61 -16.96 -5.70
C GLU A 337 -7.22 -16.11 -6.84
N GLY A 338 -7.21 -14.80 -6.65
CA GLY A 338 -7.68 -13.85 -7.67
C GLY A 338 -9.19 -13.61 -7.70
N ILE A 339 -9.92 -13.97 -6.65
CA ILE A 339 -11.37 -13.66 -6.53
C ILE A 339 -11.61 -12.15 -6.64
N TYR A 340 -10.68 -11.32 -6.17
CA TYR A 340 -10.80 -9.86 -6.14
C TYR A 340 -10.12 -9.14 -7.32
N ARG A 341 -9.88 -9.81 -8.44
CA ARG A 341 -9.29 -9.20 -9.66
C ARG A 341 -10.08 -8.02 -10.20
N ASN A 342 -11.39 -7.96 -9.92
CA ASN A 342 -12.21 -6.81 -10.25
C ASN A 342 -11.76 -5.51 -9.56
N MET A 343 -10.97 -5.59 -8.48
CA MET A 343 -10.43 -4.44 -7.75
C MET A 343 -9.10 -3.90 -8.31
N ILE A 344 -8.50 -4.53 -9.32
CA ILE A 344 -7.23 -4.09 -9.92
C ILE A 344 -7.37 -2.69 -10.50
N GLY A 345 -8.32 -2.48 -11.41
CA GLY A 345 -8.58 -1.17 -12.03
C GLY A 345 -8.95 -0.09 -11.00
N PRO A 346 -9.92 -0.35 -10.10
CA PRO A 346 -10.25 0.55 -9.00
C PRO A 346 -9.04 0.96 -8.14
N MET A 347 -8.19 0.03 -7.77
CA MET A 347 -6.97 0.28 -7.00
C MET A 347 -5.99 1.17 -7.77
N ILE A 348 -5.71 0.87 -9.05
CA ILE A 348 -4.80 1.67 -9.89
C ILE A 348 -5.33 3.08 -10.05
N VAL A 349 -6.62 3.26 -10.36
CA VAL A 349 -7.26 4.57 -10.51
C VAL A 349 -7.16 5.37 -9.21
N ALA A 350 -7.48 4.76 -8.07
CA ALA A 350 -7.39 5.40 -6.77
C ALA A 350 -5.97 5.92 -6.50
N LYS A 351 -4.98 5.08 -6.72
CA LYS A 351 -3.58 5.40 -6.44
C LYS A 351 -3.03 6.48 -7.36
N LEU A 352 -3.32 6.40 -8.65
CA LEU A 352 -2.84 7.40 -9.61
C LEU A 352 -3.53 8.76 -9.42
N ILE A 353 -4.84 8.80 -9.23
CA ILE A 353 -5.56 10.06 -8.97
C ILE A 353 -5.13 10.65 -7.62
N GLY A 354 -5.02 9.82 -6.56
CA GLY A 354 -4.48 10.25 -5.28
C GLY A 354 -3.07 10.82 -5.41
N GLY A 355 -2.19 10.16 -6.15
CA GLY A 355 -0.83 10.62 -6.40
C GLY A 355 -0.76 11.92 -7.21
N ILE A 356 -1.54 12.04 -8.29
CA ILE A 356 -1.59 13.26 -9.11
C ILE A 356 -2.12 14.44 -8.29
N THR A 357 -3.19 14.26 -7.53
CA THR A 357 -3.72 15.30 -6.65
C THR A 357 -2.74 15.65 -5.53
N ALA A 358 -1.99 14.69 -5.03
CA ALA A 358 -0.91 14.92 -4.05
C ALA A 358 0.21 15.80 -4.62
N ILE A 359 0.59 15.64 -5.89
CA ILE A 359 1.54 16.54 -6.57
C ILE A 359 1.04 17.99 -6.55
N ILE A 360 -0.24 18.21 -6.85
CA ILE A 360 -0.83 19.56 -6.86
C ILE A 360 -0.76 20.18 -5.47
N VAL A 361 -1.15 19.45 -4.43
CA VAL A 361 -1.09 19.92 -3.04
C VAL A 361 0.37 20.14 -2.60
N ALA A 362 1.28 19.25 -2.98
CA ALA A 362 2.70 19.37 -2.68
C ALA A 362 3.34 20.63 -3.28
N ILE A 363 2.96 21.01 -4.51
CA ILE A 363 3.43 22.25 -5.14
C ILE A 363 2.98 23.47 -4.33
N ILE A 364 1.74 23.49 -3.87
CA ILE A 364 1.21 24.60 -3.06
C ILE A 364 1.97 24.68 -1.74
N ILE A 365 2.06 23.57 -1.02
CA ILE A 365 2.74 23.49 0.29
C ILE A 365 4.24 23.84 0.16
N SER A 366 4.92 23.29 -0.86
CA SER A 366 6.34 23.58 -1.07
C SER A 366 6.61 25.03 -1.40
N ASN A 367 5.76 25.68 -2.22
CA ASN A 367 5.92 27.11 -2.53
C ASN A 367 5.74 27.98 -1.28
N ILE A 368 4.82 27.64 -0.38
CA ILE A 368 4.61 28.38 0.89
C ILE A 368 5.80 28.15 1.83
N ALA A 369 6.19 26.90 2.04
CA ALA A 369 7.25 26.56 3.00
C ALA A 369 8.64 27.04 2.54
N LEU A 370 8.97 26.92 1.26
CA LEU A 370 10.29 27.32 0.74
C LEU A 370 10.41 28.85 0.61
N SER A 371 9.33 29.56 0.33
CA SER A 371 9.37 31.04 0.31
C SER A 371 9.54 31.67 1.69
N SER A 372 9.21 30.98 2.77
CA SER A 372 9.51 31.42 4.12
C SER A 372 10.99 31.19 4.50
N GLU A 373 11.60 30.12 4.03
CA GLU A 373 13.04 29.85 4.25
C GLU A 373 13.93 30.89 3.55
N GLU A 374 13.57 31.34 2.35
CA GLU A 374 14.32 32.36 1.61
C GLU A 374 14.22 33.78 2.26
N LYS A 375 13.21 34.02 3.10
CA LYS A 375 13.04 35.30 3.83
C LYS A 375 13.78 35.31 5.16
N GLU A 376 14.13 34.15 5.69
CA GLU A 376 14.85 34.00 6.97
C GLU A 376 16.37 33.81 6.79
N SER A 377 16.83 33.54 5.55
CA SER A 377 18.24 33.42 5.16
C SER A 377 18.79 34.76 4.66
#